data_4b9a1b166dbcdab7f6533bf04b9be271
#
_entry.id   4b9a1b166dbcdab7f6533bf04b9be271
#
_cell.length_a   1.000
_cell.length_b   1.000
_cell.length_c   1.000
_cell.angle_alpha   90.00
_cell.angle_beta   90.00
_cell.angle_gamma   90.00
#
_symmetry.space_group_name_H-M   'P 1'
#
loop_
_entity.id
_entity.type
_entity.pdbx_description
1 polymer ?
#
loop_
_entity_poly.entity_id
_entity_poly.type
_entity_poly.pdbx_seq_one_letter_code
_entity_poly.pdbx_strand_id
1 'polypeptide(L)'
;MIETLQVPLLLVASKGADPGRVASVAAATGAKIAEGALDGALALRLDEDGLSLERDGMVLRGDFADMLPRLKQANLSRELLVRAAKIKGAVSPTAVDATAGMGQDSLLLAAAGFTVTMFESDPVIAALLQDALDRAATDPRLEGLVARMTLVRADSIAALPMISSAPDVVYLDPMFPERTKSAAVKKKFQLLHHLESPCEDQEALLRAALLAHPRKVVVKRPVKGPHLAGVKPSHTVAGKAVRYDCIVPPRP
;
A
#
# COMPACT_ATOMS: atom_id res chain seq x y z
N MET A 1 9.66 -8.89 32.82
CA MET A 1 9.04 -7.99 31.82
C MET A 1 10.15 -7.06 31.36
N ILE A 2 10.68 -7.26 30.17
CA ILE A 2 11.64 -6.34 29.56
C ILE A 2 10.75 -5.32 28.82
N GLU A 3 10.59 -4.12 29.37
CA GLU A 3 10.05 -2.99 28.64
C GLU A 3 10.95 -2.77 27.41
N THR A 4 10.44 -3.13 26.25
CA THR A 4 11.05 -2.73 25.00
C THR A 4 10.92 -1.21 24.97
N LEU A 5 11.99 -0.48 25.24
CA LEU A 5 12.10 0.96 25.05
C LEU A 5 11.83 1.22 23.55
N GLN A 6 10.57 1.47 23.21
CA GLN A 6 10.23 1.95 21.90
C GLN A 6 10.86 3.33 21.74
N VAL A 7 11.90 3.40 20.92
CA VAL A 7 12.50 4.69 20.54
C VAL A 7 11.36 5.51 19.90
N PRO A 8 11.05 6.70 20.42
CA PRO A 8 9.94 7.48 19.90
C PRO A 8 10.20 7.86 18.45
N LEU A 9 9.17 7.74 17.62
CA LEU A 9 9.19 8.27 16.25
C LEU A 9 9.30 9.80 16.33
N LEU A 10 10.22 10.37 15.59
CA LEU A 10 10.47 11.80 15.56
C LEU A 10 10.00 12.40 14.24
N LEU A 11 9.57 13.67 14.25
CA LEU A 11 9.26 14.46 13.07
C LEU A 11 10.15 15.69 13.02
N VAL A 12 10.96 15.80 11.98
CA VAL A 12 11.78 16.96 11.69
C VAL A 12 11.24 17.68 10.46
N ALA A 13 10.98 18.97 10.61
CA ALA A 13 10.50 19.80 9.51
C ALA A 13 11.63 20.74 9.02
N SER A 14 11.69 20.99 7.72
CA SER A 14 12.59 21.99 7.15
C SER A 14 12.17 23.41 7.55
N LYS A 15 13.11 24.36 7.53
CA LYS A 15 12.79 25.78 7.71
C LYS A 15 11.82 26.23 6.61
N GLY A 16 10.64 26.70 7.01
CA GLY A 16 9.59 27.16 6.08
C GLY A 16 8.50 26.12 5.79
N ALA A 17 8.58 24.90 6.36
CA ALA A 17 7.46 23.99 6.32
C ALA A 17 6.21 24.61 6.97
N ASP A 18 5.04 24.37 6.36
CA ASP A 18 3.78 24.86 6.90
C ASP A 18 3.51 24.28 8.31
N PRO A 19 3.36 25.12 9.36
CA PRO A 19 3.14 24.64 10.70
C PRO A 19 1.89 23.79 10.88
N GLY A 20 0.83 24.07 10.12
CA GLY A 20 -0.41 23.30 10.13
C GLY A 20 -0.19 21.89 9.61
N ARG A 21 0.59 21.74 8.53
CA ARG A 21 0.97 20.44 7.99
C ARG A 21 1.86 19.65 8.95
N VAL A 22 2.83 20.32 9.60
CA VAL A 22 3.69 19.69 10.62
C VAL A 22 2.84 19.13 11.77
N ALA A 23 1.92 19.95 12.30
CA ALA A 23 1.03 19.53 13.38
C ALA A 23 0.10 18.38 12.96
N SER A 24 -0.42 18.42 11.73
CA SER A 24 -1.27 17.35 11.18
C SER A 24 -0.52 16.02 11.05
N VAL A 25 0.71 16.05 10.51
CA VAL A 25 1.55 14.85 10.39
C VAL A 25 1.90 14.30 11.78
N ALA A 26 2.30 15.16 12.73
CA ALA A 26 2.61 14.74 14.10
C ALA A 26 1.40 14.06 14.76
N ALA A 27 0.22 14.68 14.67
CA ALA A 27 -1.02 14.12 15.23
C ALA A 27 -1.42 12.80 14.55
N ALA A 28 -1.28 12.71 13.23
CA ALA A 28 -1.64 11.51 12.47
C ALA A 28 -0.74 10.32 12.77
N THR A 29 0.55 10.55 13.02
CA THR A 29 1.58 9.49 13.16
C THR A 29 1.98 9.22 14.61
N GLY A 30 1.62 10.10 15.54
CA GLY A 30 2.12 10.07 16.92
C GLY A 30 3.59 10.50 17.07
N ALA A 31 4.19 11.04 16.00
CA ALA A 31 5.58 11.47 16.01
C ALA A 31 5.77 12.72 16.91
N LYS A 32 6.89 12.76 17.63
CA LYS A 32 7.27 13.95 18.41
C LYS A 32 8.04 14.91 17.52
N ILE A 33 7.62 16.17 17.50
CA ILE A 33 8.32 17.21 16.75
C ILE A 33 9.68 17.44 17.40
N ALA A 34 10.74 17.41 16.61
CA ALA A 34 12.12 17.56 17.04
C ALA A 34 12.88 18.57 16.15
N GLU A 35 13.88 19.23 16.70
CA GLU A 35 14.79 20.11 15.99
C GLU A 35 16.16 19.43 15.83
N GLY A 36 16.83 19.62 14.70
CA GLY A 36 18.20 19.20 14.46
C GLY A 36 18.36 17.83 13.77
N ALA A 37 19.63 17.37 13.73
CA ALA A 37 19.99 16.08 13.14
C ALA A 37 19.68 14.94 14.12
N LEU A 38 19.18 13.84 13.60
CA LEU A 38 18.76 12.67 14.38
C LEU A 38 19.69 11.50 14.08
N ASP A 39 20.81 11.41 14.82
CA ASP A 39 21.77 10.32 14.65
C ASP A 39 21.12 8.97 15.02
N GLY A 40 20.95 8.09 14.03
CA GLY A 40 20.48 6.71 14.21
C GLY A 40 19.00 6.52 14.57
N ALA A 41 18.24 7.59 14.78
CA ALA A 41 16.81 7.51 15.09
C ALA A 41 15.96 7.30 13.83
N LEU A 42 14.86 6.55 13.97
CA LEU A 42 13.83 6.51 12.94
C LEU A 42 13.04 7.83 12.99
N ALA A 43 13.02 8.57 11.89
CA ALA A 43 12.39 9.86 11.85
C ALA A 43 11.60 10.10 10.57
N LEU A 44 10.49 10.81 10.70
CA LEU A 44 9.82 11.47 9.60
C LEU A 44 10.52 12.80 9.31
N ARG A 45 10.77 13.08 8.03
CA ARG A 45 11.24 14.39 7.56
C ARG A 45 10.18 14.99 6.64
N LEU A 46 9.80 16.22 6.94
CA LEU A 46 8.91 17.03 6.08
C LEU A 46 9.71 18.18 5.48
N ASP A 47 9.94 18.14 4.19
CA ASP A 47 10.67 19.14 3.41
C ASP A 47 9.89 19.60 2.17
N GLU A 48 10.52 20.37 1.29
CA GLU A 48 9.95 20.86 0.02
C GLU A 48 9.57 19.76 -0.94
N ASP A 49 10.27 18.60 -0.87
CA ASP A 49 9.96 17.41 -1.69
C ASP A 49 8.85 16.53 -1.10
N GLY A 50 8.36 16.83 0.10
CA GLY A 50 7.29 16.12 0.78
C GLY A 50 7.73 15.36 2.03
N LEU A 51 6.93 14.37 2.43
CA LEU A 51 7.17 13.56 3.61
C LEU A 51 8.02 12.32 3.28
N SER A 52 9.08 12.10 4.05
CA SER A 52 9.90 10.89 3.98
C SER A 52 10.09 10.27 5.37
N LEU A 53 10.38 8.96 5.39
CA LEU A 53 10.84 8.23 6.55
C LEU A 53 12.34 7.97 6.38
N GLU A 54 13.12 8.32 7.40
CA GLU A 54 14.57 8.26 7.33
C GLU A 54 15.17 7.53 8.53
N ARG A 55 16.26 6.79 8.28
CA ARG A 55 17.10 6.20 9.30
C ARG A 55 18.46 5.84 8.70
N ASP A 56 19.54 6.16 9.38
CA ASP A 56 20.92 5.76 9.01
C ASP A 56 21.26 6.05 7.53
N GLY A 57 20.87 7.23 7.03
CA GLY A 57 21.06 7.62 5.63
C GLY A 57 20.17 6.91 4.61
N MET A 58 19.27 6.06 5.07
CA MET A 58 18.22 5.48 4.22
C MET A 58 17.01 6.43 4.20
N VAL A 59 16.43 6.63 3.02
CA VAL A 59 15.26 7.49 2.81
C VAL A 59 14.18 6.68 2.09
N LEU A 60 12.98 6.68 2.64
CA LEU A 60 11.77 6.15 2.02
C LEU A 60 10.78 7.30 1.81
N ARG A 61 10.54 7.65 0.57
CA ARG A 61 9.50 8.61 0.13
C ARG A 61 8.64 7.96 -0.94
N GLY A 62 7.34 8.11 -0.84
CA GLY A 62 6.42 7.70 -1.90
C GLY A 62 6.55 8.67 -3.08
N ASP A 63 6.79 8.15 -4.29
CA ASP A 63 6.74 8.94 -5.52
C ASP A 63 6.06 8.14 -6.62
N PHE A 64 4.87 8.59 -7.01
CA PHE A 64 4.14 7.97 -8.09
C PHE A 64 4.70 8.29 -9.48
N ALA A 65 5.55 9.32 -9.61
CA ALA A 65 6.24 9.61 -10.87
C ALA A 65 7.18 8.48 -11.30
N ASP A 66 7.76 7.73 -10.35
CA ASP A 66 8.56 6.54 -10.63
C ASP A 66 7.76 5.44 -11.38
N MET A 67 6.43 5.47 -11.26
CA MET A 67 5.54 4.50 -11.90
C MET A 67 5.15 4.87 -13.34
N LEU A 68 5.37 6.10 -13.79
CA LEU A 68 4.96 6.58 -15.13
C LEU A 68 5.35 5.64 -16.29
N PRO A 69 6.55 5.01 -16.29
CA PRO A 69 6.90 4.06 -17.36
C PRO A 69 5.97 2.84 -17.39
N ARG A 70 5.51 2.36 -16.24
CA ARG A 70 4.59 1.20 -16.11
C ARG A 70 3.16 1.56 -16.49
N LEU A 71 2.76 2.83 -16.32
CA LEU A 71 1.41 3.32 -16.60
C LEU A 71 1.13 3.52 -18.11
N LYS A 72 2.17 3.53 -18.95
CA LYS A 72 1.96 3.59 -20.41
C LYS A 72 1.11 2.42 -20.87
N GLN A 73 0.11 2.67 -21.73
CA GLN A 73 -0.87 1.69 -22.17
C GLN A 73 -0.24 0.36 -22.66
N ALA A 74 0.86 0.43 -23.39
CA ALA A 74 1.56 -0.75 -23.88
C ALA A 74 2.18 -1.62 -22.76
N ASN A 75 2.57 -1.01 -21.66
CA ASN A 75 3.13 -1.69 -20.49
C ASN A 75 2.03 -2.11 -19.52
N LEU A 76 1.05 -1.23 -19.26
CA LEU A 76 -0.06 -1.46 -18.35
C LEU A 76 -0.84 -2.74 -18.71
N SER A 77 -1.10 -2.97 -20.00
CA SER A 77 -1.78 -4.17 -20.47
C SER A 77 -1.02 -5.48 -20.21
N ARG A 78 0.29 -5.39 -19.96
CA ARG A 78 1.16 -6.53 -19.63
C ARG A 78 1.33 -6.75 -18.13
N GLU A 79 0.92 -5.77 -17.30
CA GLU A 79 0.99 -5.89 -15.85
C GLU A 79 0.14 -7.07 -15.37
N LEU A 80 0.77 -7.95 -14.60
CA LEU A 80 0.12 -9.18 -14.14
C LEU A 80 -1.06 -8.88 -13.23
N LEU A 81 -0.93 -7.87 -12.35
CA LEU A 81 -2.03 -7.40 -11.49
C LEU A 81 -3.24 -6.96 -12.32
N VAL A 82 -3.02 -6.13 -13.33
CA VAL A 82 -4.09 -5.63 -14.22
C VAL A 82 -4.79 -6.78 -14.92
N ARG A 83 -4.02 -7.76 -15.39
CA ARG A 83 -4.59 -8.98 -16.00
C ARG A 83 -5.37 -9.82 -15.01
N ALA A 84 -4.88 -10.00 -13.80
CA ALA A 84 -5.54 -10.75 -12.73
C ALA A 84 -6.83 -10.06 -12.25
N ALA A 85 -6.78 -8.73 -12.09
CA ALA A 85 -7.91 -7.92 -11.65
C ALA A 85 -9.01 -7.75 -12.71
N LYS A 86 -8.73 -7.98 -14.01
CA LYS A 86 -9.66 -7.73 -15.11
C LYS A 86 -11.02 -8.39 -14.87
N ILE A 87 -12.09 -7.59 -14.96
CA ILE A 87 -13.48 -8.02 -14.87
C ILE A 87 -14.14 -7.88 -16.25
N LYS A 88 -14.58 -9.00 -16.82
CA LYS A 88 -15.22 -9.01 -18.14
C LYS A 88 -16.54 -8.22 -18.10
N GLY A 89 -16.69 -7.26 -19.02
CA GLY A 89 -17.91 -6.47 -19.18
C GLY A 89 -18.12 -5.35 -18.17
N ALA A 90 -17.18 -5.12 -17.23
CA ALA A 90 -17.27 -3.96 -16.34
C ALA A 90 -16.88 -2.67 -17.08
N VAL A 91 -17.72 -1.63 -16.96
CA VAL A 91 -17.50 -0.31 -17.59
C VAL A 91 -16.75 0.61 -16.63
N SER A 92 -17.10 0.60 -15.36
CA SER A 92 -16.47 1.41 -14.28
C SER A 92 -16.18 0.49 -13.09
N PRO A 93 -15.16 -0.39 -13.20
CA PRO A 93 -14.90 -1.36 -12.16
C PRO A 93 -14.42 -0.68 -10.87
N THR A 94 -14.75 -1.31 -9.74
CA THR A 94 -14.30 -0.88 -8.41
C THR A 94 -13.35 -1.90 -7.82
N ALA A 95 -12.34 -1.40 -7.09
CA ALA A 95 -11.42 -2.24 -6.35
C ALA A 95 -11.23 -1.75 -4.94
N VAL A 96 -11.01 -2.68 -4.02
CA VAL A 96 -10.49 -2.40 -2.69
C VAL A 96 -9.11 -3.00 -2.59
N ASP A 97 -8.11 -2.16 -2.32
CA ASP A 97 -6.78 -2.60 -1.93
C ASP A 97 -6.74 -2.66 -0.40
N ALA A 98 -6.75 -3.87 0.15
CA ALA A 98 -6.81 -4.08 1.59
C ALA A 98 -5.44 -4.02 2.28
N THR A 99 -4.37 -3.81 1.51
CA THR A 99 -2.97 -3.82 1.96
C THR A 99 -2.17 -2.77 1.20
N ALA A 100 -2.64 -1.52 1.27
CA ALA A 100 -2.22 -0.47 0.33
C ALA A 100 -0.72 -0.14 0.36
N GLY A 101 -0.09 -0.16 1.56
CA GLY A 101 1.32 0.20 1.68
C GLY A 101 1.61 1.56 1.04
N MET A 102 2.53 1.61 0.08
CA MET A 102 2.87 2.83 -0.65
C MET A 102 1.97 3.11 -1.88
N GLY A 103 0.89 2.36 -2.09
CA GLY A 103 -0.14 2.62 -3.11
C GLY A 103 0.25 2.33 -4.56
N GLN A 104 1.40 1.71 -4.82
CA GLN A 104 1.88 1.48 -6.20
C GLN A 104 0.98 0.52 -6.98
N ASP A 105 0.52 -0.56 -6.35
CA ASP A 105 -0.39 -1.52 -6.97
C ASP A 105 -1.79 -0.92 -7.17
N SER A 106 -2.25 -0.10 -6.21
CA SER A 106 -3.48 0.71 -6.35
C SER A 106 -3.43 1.66 -7.54
N LEU A 107 -2.28 2.32 -7.79
CA LEU A 107 -2.11 3.20 -8.95
C LEU A 107 -2.20 2.41 -10.27
N LEU A 108 -1.69 1.19 -10.34
CA LEU A 108 -1.85 0.33 -11.52
C LEU A 108 -3.33 -0.03 -11.76
N LEU A 109 -4.08 -0.30 -10.69
CA LEU A 109 -5.53 -0.55 -10.78
C LEU A 109 -6.27 0.71 -11.24
N ALA A 110 -5.95 1.88 -10.69
CA ALA A 110 -6.53 3.16 -11.11
C ALA A 110 -6.24 3.47 -12.59
N ALA A 111 -5.00 3.24 -13.04
CA ALA A 111 -4.61 3.38 -14.45
C ALA A 111 -5.33 2.37 -15.37
N ALA A 112 -5.68 1.19 -14.85
CA ALA A 112 -6.49 0.19 -15.56
C ALA A 112 -7.99 0.52 -15.58
N GLY A 113 -8.41 1.67 -15.01
CA GLY A 113 -9.77 2.18 -15.04
C GLY A 113 -10.61 1.89 -13.80
N PHE A 114 -10.03 1.32 -12.75
CA PHE A 114 -10.73 1.09 -11.49
C PHE A 114 -10.87 2.39 -10.67
N THR A 115 -11.97 2.50 -9.93
CA THR A 115 -12.04 3.36 -8.74
C THR A 115 -11.55 2.51 -7.56
N VAL A 116 -10.55 3.00 -6.84
CA VAL A 116 -9.82 2.21 -5.84
C VAL A 116 -10.00 2.82 -4.45
N THR A 117 -10.52 2.03 -3.51
CA THR A 117 -10.46 2.33 -2.08
C THR A 117 -9.28 1.58 -1.50
N MET A 118 -8.41 2.28 -0.79
CA MET A 118 -7.19 1.75 -0.20
C MET A 118 -7.31 1.73 1.32
N PHE A 119 -7.04 0.60 1.95
CA PHE A 119 -6.92 0.51 3.40
C PHE A 119 -5.45 0.41 3.81
N GLU A 120 -5.04 1.27 4.74
CA GLU A 120 -3.73 1.21 5.39
C GLU A 120 -3.90 1.43 6.89
N SER A 121 -3.42 0.50 7.69
CA SER A 121 -3.57 0.52 9.14
C SER A 121 -2.41 1.23 9.84
N ASP A 122 -1.19 1.14 9.29
CA ASP A 122 -0.04 1.81 9.88
C ASP A 122 -0.12 3.31 9.66
N PRO A 123 -0.10 4.12 10.74
CA PRO A 123 -0.27 5.57 10.65
C PRO A 123 0.87 6.28 9.91
N VAL A 124 2.08 5.73 9.94
CA VAL A 124 3.26 6.33 9.29
C VAL A 124 3.19 6.06 7.80
N ILE A 125 2.88 4.81 7.41
CA ILE A 125 2.72 4.43 6.01
C ILE A 125 1.54 5.17 5.38
N ALA A 126 0.41 5.26 6.10
CA ALA A 126 -0.75 6.02 5.64
C ALA A 126 -0.41 7.51 5.43
N ALA A 127 0.40 8.12 6.31
CA ALA A 127 0.84 9.50 6.15
C ALA A 127 1.77 9.69 4.94
N LEU A 128 2.71 8.76 4.71
CA LEU A 128 3.59 8.76 3.53
C LEU A 128 2.79 8.58 2.23
N LEU A 129 1.81 7.69 2.25
CA LEU A 129 0.93 7.46 1.09
C LEU A 129 0.04 8.68 0.82
N GLN A 130 -0.53 9.31 1.86
CA GLN A 130 -1.33 10.53 1.69
C GLN A 130 -0.49 11.65 1.09
N ASP A 131 0.72 11.87 1.59
CA ASP A 131 1.65 12.85 1.03
C ASP A 131 1.96 12.58 -0.46
N ALA A 132 2.18 11.31 -0.82
CA ALA A 132 2.41 10.93 -2.21
C ALA A 132 1.17 11.20 -3.10
N LEU A 133 -0.04 10.96 -2.60
CA LEU A 133 -1.30 11.27 -3.29
C LEU A 133 -1.46 12.77 -3.49
N ASP A 134 -1.22 13.57 -2.44
CA ASP A 134 -1.35 15.03 -2.47
C ASP A 134 -0.38 15.64 -3.50
N ARG A 135 0.87 15.18 -3.55
CA ARG A 135 1.85 15.62 -4.55
C ARG A 135 1.46 15.16 -5.96
N ALA A 136 1.01 13.94 -6.12
CA ALA A 136 0.58 13.42 -7.42
C ALA A 136 -0.69 14.12 -7.94
N ALA A 137 -1.56 14.62 -7.06
CA ALA A 137 -2.74 15.38 -7.45
C ALA A 137 -2.41 16.75 -8.10
N THR A 138 -1.17 17.23 -7.94
CA THR A 138 -0.68 18.46 -8.59
C THR A 138 0.15 18.16 -9.85
N ASP A 139 0.42 16.89 -10.17
CA ASP A 139 1.12 16.49 -11.40
C ASP A 139 0.10 16.20 -12.51
N PRO A 140 0.07 16.97 -13.63
CA PRO A 140 -0.88 16.78 -14.73
C PRO A 140 -0.85 15.37 -15.36
N ARG A 141 0.22 14.60 -15.14
CA ARG A 141 0.37 13.23 -15.64
C ARG A 141 -0.30 12.19 -14.75
N LEU A 142 -0.57 12.55 -13.47
CA LEU A 142 -1.04 11.65 -12.42
C LEU A 142 -2.38 12.06 -11.82
N GLU A 143 -2.76 13.36 -11.87
CA GLU A 143 -3.95 13.91 -11.24
C GLU A 143 -5.23 13.11 -11.56
N GLY A 144 -5.46 12.78 -12.82
CA GLY A 144 -6.63 12.00 -13.24
C GLY A 144 -6.62 10.53 -12.76
N LEU A 145 -5.45 10.01 -12.39
CA LEU A 145 -5.30 8.65 -11.86
C LEU A 145 -5.53 8.65 -10.35
N VAL A 146 -4.85 9.55 -9.62
CA VAL A 146 -5.01 9.61 -8.17
C VAL A 146 -6.38 10.12 -7.74
N ALA A 147 -7.08 10.88 -8.58
CA ALA A 147 -8.49 11.24 -8.36
C ALA A 147 -9.43 10.02 -8.28
N ARG A 148 -9.00 8.85 -8.73
CA ARG A 148 -9.73 7.58 -8.60
C ARG A 148 -9.33 6.77 -7.37
N MET A 149 -8.42 7.28 -6.55
CA MET A 149 -7.84 6.58 -5.41
C MET A 149 -8.28 7.28 -4.12
N THR A 150 -8.83 6.52 -3.19
CA THR A 150 -9.25 7.03 -1.88
C THR A 150 -8.55 6.25 -0.78
N LEU A 151 -7.77 6.92 0.05
CA LEU A 151 -7.12 6.32 1.21
C LEU A 151 -8.07 6.35 2.42
N VAL A 152 -8.21 5.21 3.06
CA VAL A 152 -8.91 5.03 4.34
C VAL A 152 -7.91 4.47 5.35
N ARG A 153 -7.61 5.25 6.38
CA ARG A 153 -6.74 4.79 7.47
C ARG A 153 -7.55 3.89 8.41
N ALA A 154 -7.49 2.59 8.16
CA ALA A 154 -8.20 1.59 8.94
C ALA A 154 -7.56 0.20 8.78
N ASP A 155 -7.81 -0.67 9.76
CA ASP A 155 -7.55 -2.10 9.62
C ASP A 155 -8.56 -2.71 8.64
N SER A 156 -8.07 -3.26 7.54
CA SER A 156 -8.88 -3.84 6.49
C SER A 156 -9.67 -5.08 6.95
N ILE A 157 -9.16 -5.83 7.92
CA ILE A 157 -9.88 -6.99 8.48
C ILE A 157 -11.18 -6.53 9.14
N ALA A 158 -11.15 -5.43 9.87
CA ALA A 158 -12.33 -4.86 10.51
C ALA A 158 -13.22 -4.09 9.52
N ALA A 159 -12.62 -3.39 8.55
CA ALA A 159 -13.34 -2.47 7.67
C ALA A 159 -14.05 -3.17 6.50
N LEU A 160 -13.44 -4.21 5.90
CA LEU A 160 -13.99 -4.90 4.73
C LEU A 160 -15.41 -5.43 4.91
N PRO A 161 -15.78 -6.08 6.05
CA PRO A 161 -17.14 -6.54 6.26
C PRO A 161 -18.19 -5.42 6.39
N MET A 162 -17.75 -4.17 6.59
CA MET A 162 -18.61 -3.01 6.83
C MET A 162 -18.76 -2.10 5.61
N ILE A 163 -18.13 -2.42 4.49
CA ILE A 163 -18.27 -1.60 3.27
C ILE A 163 -19.70 -1.65 2.74
N SER A 164 -20.20 -0.50 2.31
CA SER A 164 -21.62 -0.34 1.93
C SER A 164 -21.99 -0.94 0.58
N SER A 165 -21.02 -1.15 -0.31
CA SER A 165 -21.24 -1.75 -1.63
C SER A 165 -20.14 -2.75 -1.97
N ALA A 166 -20.55 -3.90 -2.51
CA ALA A 166 -19.62 -4.95 -2.91
C ALA A 166 -18.69 -4.47 -4.03
N PRO A 167 -17.36 -4.54 -3.86
CA PRO A 167 -16.42 -4.16 -4.90
C PRO A 167 -16.35 -5.25 -5.99
N ASP A 168 -15.93 -4.88 -7.19
CA ASP A 168 -15.62 -5.89 -8.20
C ASP A 168 -14.42 -6.73 -7.82
N VAL A 169 -13.39 -6.10 -7.24
CA VAL A 169 -12.14 -6.76 -6.85
C VAL A 169 -11.76 -6.35 -5.42
N VAL A 170 -11.37 -7.34 -4.59
CA VAL A 170 -10.55 -7.10 -3.41
C VAL A 170 -9.14 -7.59 -3.72
N TYR A 171 -8.15 -6.69 -3.58
CA TYR A 171 -6.74 -6.97 -3.77
C TYR A 171 -6.04 -7.12 -2.42
N LEU A 172 -5.20 -8.15 -2.30
CA LEU A 172 -4.43 -8.49 -1.11
C LEU A 172 -2.97 -8.70 -1.49
N ASP A 173 -2.06 -7.96 -0.85
CA ASP A 173 -0.61 -8.20 -0.86
C ASP A 173 -0.08 -8.27 0.57
N PRO A 174 -0.54 -9.24 1.38
CA PRO A 174 -0.06 -9.35 2.74
C PRO A 174 1.44 -9.64 2.72
N MET A 175 2.19 -8.86 3.50
CA MET A 175 3.63 -9.05 3.63
C MET A 175 3.93 -10.45 4.16
N PHE A 176 4.81 -11.15 3.44
CA PHE A 176 5.35 -12.42 3.88
C PHE A 176 6.73 -12.20 4.49
N PRO A 177 7.08 -12.96 5.54
CA PRO A 177 8.46 -13.03 6.00
C PRO A 177 9.32 -13.55 4.85
N GLU A 178 9.95 -12.65 4.11
CA GLU A 178 10.80 -13.02 2.97
C GLU A 178 12.08 -13.71 3.42
N ARG A 179 12.36 -14.83 2.78
CA ARG A 179 13.72 -15.35 2.69
C ARG A 179 14.53 -14.42 1.78
N THR A 180 15.40 -13.67 2.43
CA THR A 180 16.40 -12.74 1.88
C THR A 180 16.95 -13.07 0.49
N LYS A 181 16.77 -12.14 -0.48
CA LYS A 181 17.67 -12.00 -1.65
C LYS A 181 17.69 -10.55 -2.17
N SER A 182 18.92 -10.02 -2.31
CA SER A 182 19.44 -8.77 -2.87
C SER A 182 19.51 -7.53 -1.96
N ALA A 183 20.73 -6.91 -1.92
CA ALA A 183 21.10 -5.91 -0.91
C ALA A 183 20.49 -4.51 -1.13
N ALA A 184 20.19 -4.10 -2.35
CA ALA A 184 19.69 -2.74 -2.64
C ALA A 184 18.18 -2.58 -2.43
N VAL A 185 17.39 -3.60 -2.77
CA VAL A 185 15.95 -3.66 -2.47
C VAL A 185 15.74 -3.78 -0.96
N LYS A 186 16.67 -4.42 -0.24
CA LYS A 186 16.66 -4.58 1.22
C LYS A 186 16.61 -3.26 1.99
N LYS A 187 17.31 -2.20 1.54
CA LYS A 187 17.42 -0.97 2.35
C LYS A 187 16.11 -0.18 2.45
N LYS A 188 15.38 0.00 1.35
CA LYS A 188 14.07 0.66 1.38
C LYS A 188 13.02 -0.18 2.12
N PHE A 189 13.03 -1.50 1.92
CA PHE A 189 12.14 -2.43 2.63
C PHE A 189 12.48 -2.59 4.11
N GLN A 190 13.75 -2.42 4.51
CA GLN A 190 14.13 -2.46 5.94
C GLN A 190 13.45 -1.37 6.75
N LEU A 191 13.24 -0.16 6.18
CA LEU A 191 12.50 0.91 6.85
C LEU A 191 11.02 0.53 7.03
N LEU A 192 10.41 -0.08 6.01
CA LEU A 192 9.03 -0.58 6.11
C LEU A 192 8.91 -1.74 7.10
N HIS A 193 9.86 -2.69 7.12
CA HIS A 193 9.85 -3.81 8.07
C HIS A 193 9.96 -3.39 9.55
N HIS A 194 10.40 -2.17 9.84
CA HIS A 194 10.35 -1.64 11.21
C HIS A 194 8.94 -1.14 11.59
N LEU A 195 8.08 -0.89 10.60
CA LEU A 195 6.72 -0.38 10.79
C LEU A 195 5.68 -1.47 10.53
N GLU A 196 5.88 -2.28 9.50
CA GLU A 196 4.92 -3.31 9.10
C GLU A 196 5.23 -4.63 9.82
N SER A 197 4.24 -5.15 10.55
CA SER A 197 4.24 -6.54 11.01
C SER A 197 3.73 -7.44 9.89
N PRO A 198 4.32 -8.65 9.69
CA PRO A 198 3.71 -9.65 8.82
C PRO A 198 2.25 -9.85 9.18
N CYS A 199 1.40 -10.09 8.19
CA CYS A 199 0.00 -10.41 8.45
C CYS A 199 -0.07 -11.70 9.29
N GLU A 200 -0.34 -11.54 10.59
CA GLU A 200 -0.38 -12.66 11.54
C GLU A 200 -1.62 -13.53 11.32
N ASP A 201 -2.73 -12.93 10.86
CA ASP A 201 -3.98 -13.66 10.61
C ASP A 201 -4.40 -13.61 9.13
N GLN A 202 -3.75 -14.47 8.34
CA GLN A 202 -4.06 -14.62 6.91
C GLN A 202 -5.48 -15.16 6.68
N GLU A 203 -6.02 -15.95 7.61
CA GLU A 203 -7.37 -16.49 7.52
C GLU A 203 -8.41 -15.39 7.76
N ALA A 204 -8.21 -14.54 8.77
CA ALA A 204 -9.10 -13.41 9.02
C ALA A 204 -9.09 -12.43 7.85
N LEU A 205 -7.92 -12.11 7.27
CA LEU A 205 -7.81 -11.21 6.13
C LEU A 205 -8.58 -11.77 4.91
N LEU A 206 -8.36 -13.04 4.57
CA LEU A 206 -9.08 -13.65 3.45
C LEU A 206 -10.59 -13.74 3.70
N ARG A 207 -11.00 -14.10 4.91
CA ARG A 207 -12.40 -14.14 5.32
C ARG A 207 -13.05 -12.76 5.23
N ALA A 208 -12.39 -11.71 5.73
CA ALA A 208 -12.87 -10.33 5.62
C ALA A 208 -13.02 -9.91 4.14
N ALA A 209 -12.05 -10.25 3.29
CA ALA A 209 -12.12 -10.00 1.86
C ALA A 209 -13.32 -10.69 1.19
N LEU A 210 -13.63 -11.92 1.59
CA LEU A 210 -14.80 -12.65 1.06
C LEU A 210 -16.12 -12.11 1.60
N LEU A 211 -16.17 -11.64 2.84
CA LEU A 211 -17.35 -10.99 3.44
C LEU A 211 -17.71 -9.65 2.79
N ALA A 212 -16.77 -9.01 2.10
CA ALA A 212 -17.04 -7.85 1.25
C ALA A 212 -17.82 -8.21 -0.05
N HIS A 213 -18.12 -9.49 -0.28
CA HIS A 213 -18.85 -10.02 -1.44
C HIS A 213 -18.29 -9.58 -2.79
N PRO A 214 -16.97 -9.60 -3.02
CA PRO A 214 -16.40 -9.19 -4.29
C PRO A 214 -16.72 -10.20 -5.40
N ARG A 215 -16.66 -9.75 -6.65
CA ARG A 215 -16.69 -10.67 -7.79
C ARG A 215 -15.41 -11.52 -7.86
N LYS A 216 -14.30 -11.01 -7.33
CA LYS A 216 -12.99 -11.66 -7.31
C LYS A 216 -12.12 -11.14 -6.18
N VAL A 217 -11.45 -12.04 -5.48
CA VAL A 217 -10.29 -11.70 -4.63
C VAL A 217 -9.02 -12.01 -5.41
N VAL A 218 -8.08 -11.06 -5.47
CA VAL A 218 -6.78 -11.20 -6.12
C VAL A 218 -5.70 -11.11 -5.06
N VAL A 219 -4.90 -12.17 -4.91
CA VAL A 219 -3.87 -12.27 -3.88
C VAL A 219 -2.50 -12.34 -4.54
N LYS A 220 -1.61 -11.41 -4.23
CA LYS A 220 -0.22 -11.44 -4.69
C LYS A 220 0.59 -12.40 -3.85
N ARG A 221 1.39 -13.25 -4.50
CA ARG A 221 2.20 -14.29 -3.85
C ARG A 221 3.55 -14.45 -4.56
N PRO A 222 4.60 -14.84 -3.84
CA PRO A 222 5.79 -15.40 -4.48
C PRO A 222 5.41 -16.63 -5.30
N VAL A 223 6.03 -16.84 -6.47
CA VAL A 223 5.68 -17.97 -7.38
C VAL A 223 5.70 -19.31 -6.65
N LYS A 224 6.67 -19.52 -5.76
CA LYS A 224 6.83 -20.76 -4.98
C LYS A 224 6.26 -20.69 -3.56
N GLY A 225 5.61 -19.56 -3.18
CA GLY A 225 5.03 -19.40 -1.85
C GLY A 225 3.75 -20.22 -1.67
N PRO A 226 3.30 -20.48 -0.43
CA PRO A 226 2.04 -21.15 -0.18
C PRO A 226 0.85 -20.26 -0.63
N HIS A 227 -0.32 -20.86 -0.81
CA HIS A 227 -1.57 -20.09 -1.00
C HIS A 227 -1.95 -19.38 0.30
N LEU A 228 -2.63 -18.22 0.19
CA LEU A 228 -3.12 -17.49 1.35
C LEU A 228 -4.10 -18.38 2.12
N ALA A 229 -3.89 -18.51 3.44
CA ALA A 229 -4.70 -19.38 4.30
C ALA A 229 -4.89 -20.82 3.77
N GLY A 230 -3.96 -21.31 2.95
CA GLY A 230 -4.07 -22.64 2.33
C GLY A 230 -5.16 -22.76 1.24
N VAL A 231 -5.89 -21.71 0.93
CA VAL A 231 -7.03 -21.73 -0.01
C VAL A 231 -6.55 -21.79 -1.45
N LYS A 232 -6.94 -22.85 -2.17
CA LYS A 232 -6.61 -23.03 -3.59
C LYS A 232 -7.37 -22.00 -4.44
N PRO A 233 -6.66 -21.22 -5.30
CA PRO A 233 -7.31 -20.26 -6.18
C PRO A 233 -8.11 -20.93 -7.29
N SER A 234 -9.11 -20.20 -7.85
CA SER A 234 -9.85 -20.62 -9.04
C SER A 234 -8.95 -20.63 -10.27
N HIS A 235 -8.04 -19.69 -10.37
CA HIS A 235 -6.97 -19.64 -11.38
C HIS A 235 -5.83 -18.74 -10.90
N THR A 236 -4.70 -18.79 -11.60
CA THR A 236 -3.50 -18.02 -11.25
C THR A 236 -2.94 -17.31 -12.48
N VAL A 237 -2.53 -16.05 -12.31
CA VAL A 237 -1.78 -15.29 -13.32
C VAL A 237 -0.33 -15.20 -12.82
N ALA A 238 0.57 -15.99 -13.42
CA ALA A 238 1.95 -16.13 -12.95
C ALA A 238 2.96 -15.36 -13.81
N GLY A 239 3.97 -14.81 -13.17
CA GLY A 239 5.16 -14.24 -13.74
C GLY A 239 6.42 -15.00 -13.32
N LYS A 240 7.58 -14.35 -13.44
CA LYS A 240 8.86 -14.96 -13.06
C LYS A 240 9.11 -14.96 -11.54
N ALA A 241 8.77 -13.90 -10.85
CA ALA A 241 9.02 -13.71 -9.42
C ALA A 241 7.75 -13.78 -8.57
N VAL A 242 6.65 -13.24 -9.08
CA VAL A 242 5.37 -13.18 -8.39
C VAL A 242 4.26 -13.84 -9.23
N ARG A 243 3.22 -14.30 -8.56
CA ARG A 243 1.96 -14.71 -9.14
C ARG A 243 0.80 -14.01 -8.45
N TYR A 244 -0.33 -13.96 -9.10
CA TYR A 244 -1.60 -13.46 -8.56
C TYR A 244 -2.59 -14.62 -8.54
N ASP A 245 -2.92 -15.08 -7.34
CA ASP A 245 -3.91 -16.11 -7.10
C ASP A 245 -5.30 -15.45 -7.11
N CYS A 246 -6.16 -15.88 -8.03
CA CYS A 246 -7.50 -15.34 -8.20
C CYS A 246 -8.53 -16.29 -7.58
N ILE A 247 -9.25 -15.83 -6.58
CA ILE A 247 -10.34 -16.55 -5.93
C ILE A 247 -11.66 -15.92 -6.42
N VAL A 248 -12.47 -16.69 -7.09
CA VAL A 248 -13.79 -16.27 -7.56
C VAL A 248 -14.83 -16.93 -6.67
N PRO A 249 -15.47 -16.17 -5.75
CA PRO A 249 -16.51 -16.73 -4.89
C PRO A 249 -17.67 -17.27 -5.73
N PRO A 250 -18.36 -18.32 -5.29
CA PRO A 250 -19.61 -18.72 -5.91
C PRO A 250 -20.61 -17.55 -5.85
N ARG A 251 -21.34 -17.34 -6.93
CA ARG A 251 -22.44 -16.35 -6.91
C ARG A 251 -23.61 -16.93 -6.12
N PRO A 252 -24.28 -16.10 -5.33
CA PRO A 252 -25.50 -16.51 -4.64
C PRO A 252 -26.61 -16.91 -5.65
#